data_c55469a1ac5b36ba8457066de88fcf96
#
_entry.id   c55469a1ac5b36ba8457066de88fcf96
#
_cell.length_a   1.000
_cell.length_b   1.000
_cell.length_c   1.000
_cell.angle_alpha   90.00
_cell.angle_beta   90.00
_cell.angle_gamma   90.00
#
_symmetry.space_group_name_H-M   'P 1'
#
loop_
_entity.id
_entity.type
_entity.pdbx_description
1 polymer ?
#
loop_
_entity_poly.entity_id
_entity_poly.type
_entity_poly.pdbx_seq_one_letter_code
_entity_poly.pdbx_strand_id
1 'polypeptide(L)'
;MVELVILGEPQRKQRPRFNRNTGVAYTPQETLNYENLIKHEYMAKYGKMEFGENDCIEATIVAYFQMPKTDFNKHGLSKSGKEKGNKGFRCNTRADLDNIAKICLDALNGIAYPDDRQISSLVVSKNWAKEPKVVITLSSDAFAVNKLDLG
;
A
#
# COMPACT_ATOMS: atom_id res chain seq x y z
N MET A 1 -3.88 7.06 15.20
CA MET A 1 -3.98 6.78 13.75
C MET A 1 -2.64 7.03 13.08
N VAL A 2 -2.23 6.11 12.23
CA VAL A 2 -1.02 6.24 11.40
C VAL A 2 -1.44 6.58 9.99
N GLU A 3 -0.79 7.57 9.38
CA GLU A 3 -0.98 7.93 7.98
C GLU A 3 0.38 8.15 7.33
N LEU A 4 0.65 7.39 6.27
CA LEU A 4 1.88 7.47 5.49
C LEU A 4 1.57 7.76 4.04
N VAL A 5 2.39 8.61 3.44
CA VAL A 5 2.38 8.84 1.99
C VAL A 5 3.74 8.43 1.43
N ILE A 6 3.72 7.43 0.55
CA ILE A 6 4.93 6.92 -0.12
C ILE A 6 4.90 7.44 -1.56
N LEU A 7 5.79 8.35 -1.88
CA LEU A 7 5.86 8.95 -3.22
C LEU A 7 6.46 7.95 -4.22
N GLY A 8 6.02 8.04 -5.46
CA GLY A 8 6.47 7.18 -6.56
C GLY A 8 5.46 6.12 -6.96
N GLU A 9 5.75 5.41 -8.06
CA GLU A 9 4.87 4.35 -8.56
C GLU A 9 4.66 3.25 -7.52
N PRO A 10 3.40 2.86 -7.27
CA PRO A 10 3.12 1.74 -6.38
C PRO A 10 3.82 0.46 -6.84
N GLN A 11 4.39 -0.27 -5.89
CA GLN A 11 5.06 -1.53 -6.15
C GLN A 11 4.24 -2.70 -5.61
N ARG A 12 4.52 -3.88 -6.11
CA ARG A 12 3.90 -5.12 -5.66
C ARG A 12 4.93 -6.02 -4.99
N LYS A 13 4.48 -6.83 -4.05
CA LYS A 13 5.31 -7.89 -3.49
C LYS A 13 5.62 -8.91 -4.60
N GLN A 14 6.87 -9.04 -4.95
CA GLN A 14 7.30 -10.04 -5.91
C GLN A 14 7.54 -11.37 -5.20
N ARG A 15 7.30 -12.46 -5.92
CA ARG A 15 7.61 -13.80 -5.40
C ARG A 15 9.12 -13.93 -5.21
N PRO A 16 9.58 -14.67 -4.18
CA PRO A 16 10.98 -15.00 -4.04
C PRO A 16 11.49 -15.69 -5.30
N ARG A 17 12.69 -15.31 -5.70
CA ARG A 17 13.40 -15.97 -6.81
C ARG A 17 14.36 -16.99 -6.24
N PHE A 18 14.71 -17.95 -7.05
CA PHE A 18 15.60 -19.04 -6.65
C PHE A 18 16.94 -18.92 -7.39
N ASN A 19 18.04 -18.90 -6.64
CA ASN A 19 19.36 -18.90 -7.23
C ASN A 19 19.73 -20.35 -7.57
N ARG A 20 19.85 -20.67 -8.88
CA ARG A 20 20.15 -22.00 -9.35
C ARG A 20 21.55 -22.50 -8.93
N ASN A 21 22.49 -21.58 -8.70
CA ASN A 21 23.86 -21.93 -8.33
C ASN A 21 24.00 -22.27 -6.84
N THR A 22 23.28 -21.59 -5.98
CA THR A 22 23.37 -21.75 -4.50
C THR A 22 22.21 -22.53 -3.90
N GLY A 23 21.13 -22.73 -4.64
CA GLY A 23 19.92 -23.37 -4.13
C GLY A 23 19.15 -22.51 -3.12
N VAL A 24 19.47 -21.23 -2.98
CA VAL A 24 18.88 -20.32 -2.00
C VAL A 24 17.81 -19.45 -2.64
N ALA A 25 16.65 -19.33 -1.97
CA ALA A 25 15.62 -18.38 -2.35
C ALA A 25 16.00 -16.96 -1.85
N TYR A 26 15.71 -15.96 -2.66
CA TYR A 26 15.94 -14.55 -2.30
C TYR A 26 14.79 -13.65 -2.73
N THR A 27 14.60 -12.57 -2.00
CA THR A 27 13.62 -11.53 -2.34
C THR A 27 14.23 -10.58 -3.38
N PRO A 28 13.53 -10.28 -4.50
CA PRO A 28 14.04 -9.34 -5.48
C PRO A 28 14.38 -7.98 -4.87
N GLN A 29 15.45 -7.37 -5.36
CA GLN A 29 15.98 -6.11 -4.81
C GLN A 29 14.97 -4.97 -4.86
N GLU A 30 14.16 -4.90 -5.90
CA GLU A 30 13.12 -3.89 -6.05
C GLU A 30 12.09 -3.94 -4.92
N THR A 31 11.70 -5.16 -4.53
CA THR A 31 10.79 -5.36 -3.39
C THR A 31 11.44 -4.91 -2.09
N LEU A 32 12.70 -5.28 -1.86
CA LEU A 32 13.43 -4.86 -0.66
C LEU A 32 13.59 -3.35 -0.59
N ASN A 33 13.90 -2.71 -1.71
CA ASN A 33 14.06 -1.26 -1.77
C ASN A 33 12.77 -0.53 -1.41
N TYR A 34 11.65 -1.01 -1.93
CA TYR A 34 10.35 -0.39 -1.65
C TYR A 34 9.91 -0.62 -0.20
N GLU A 35 10.11 -1.82 0.33
CA GLU A 35 9.85 -2.10 1.75
C GLU A 35 10.70 -1.22 2.66
N ASN A 36 11.98 -1.03 2.34
CA ASN A 36 12.87 -0.16 3.08
C ASN A 36 12.44 1.30 3.02
N LEU A 37 11.94 1.75 1.88
CA LEU A 37 11.39 3.10 1.73
C LEU A 37 10.18 3.29 2.67
N ILE A 38 9.27 2.35 2.72
CA ILE A 38 8.10 2.40 3.61
C ILE A 38 8.56 2.45 5.07
N LYS A 39 9.50 1.61 5.47
CA LYS A 39 10.07 1.59 6.81
C LYS A 39 10.70 2.93 7.18
N HIS A 40 11.49 3.49 6.26
CA HIS A 40 12.14 4.77 6.46
C HIS A 40 11.12 5.90 6.64
N GLU A 41 10.11 5.97 5.80
CA GLU A 41 9.05 6.97 5.91
C GLU A 41 8.29 6.85 7.22
N TYR A 42 8.00 5.63 7.66
CA TYR A 42 7.35 5.40 8.94
C TYR A 42 8.23 5.87 10.10
N MET A 43 9.49 5.45 10.13
CA MET A 43 10.42 5.80 11.21
C MET A 43 10.69 7.30 11.27
N ALA A 44 10.78 7.97 10.12
CA ALA A 44 10.95 9.43 10.06
C ALA A 44 9.76 10.19 10.63
N LYS A 45 8.55 9.68 10.45
CA LYS A 45 7.32 10.34 10.90
C LYS A 45 6.93 9.99 12.33
N TYR A 46 7.02 8.72 12.70
CA TYR A 46 6.53 8.22 14.00
C TYR A 46 7.64 7.81 14.95
N GLY A 47 8.71 7.20 14.45
CA GLY A 47 9.89 6.85 15.24
C GLY A 47 9.71 5.73 16.26
N LYS A 48 8.51 5.20 16.42
CA LYS A 48 8.18 4.15 17.38
C LYS A 48 7.01 3.31 16.90
N MET A 49 6.83 2.16 17.53
CA MET A 49 5.66 1.31 17.30
C MET A 49 4.41 1.99 17.88
N GLU A 50 3.41 2.25 17.04
CA GLU A 50 2.20 2.96 17.43
C GLU A 50 1.09 2.04 17.97
N PHE A 51 1.14 0.75 17.69
CA PHE A 51 0.12 -0.21 18.11
C PHE A 51 0.70 -1.27 19.03
N GLY A 52 -0.10 -1.67 20.03
CA GLY A 52 0.24 -2.74 20.97
C GLY A 52 -0.22 -4.12 20.50
N GLU A 53 0.18 -5.15 21.23
CA GLU A 53 -0.10 -6.56 20.90
C GLU A 53 -1.58 -6.91 20.85
N ASN A 54 -2.41 -6.19 21.59
CA ASN A 54 -3.85 -6.45 21.69
C ASN A 54 -4.71 -5.53 20.82
N ASP A 55 -4.08 -4.66 20.03
CA ASP A 55 -4.81 -3.77 19.15
C ASP A 55 -5.29 -4.51 17.91
N CYS A 56 -6.56 -4.35 17.58
CA CYS A 56 -7.11 -4.77 16.30
C CYS A 56 -6.97 -3.60 15.33
N ILE A 57 -6.32 -3.82 14.20
CA ILE A 57 -5.94 -2.76 13.29
C ILE A 57 -6.79 -2.81 12.02
N GLU A 58 -7.31 -1.64 11.66
CA GLU A 58 -7.94 -1.40 10.37
C GLU A 58 -6.91 -0.73 9.45
N ALA A 59 -6.67 -1.33 8.29
CA ALA A 59 -5.72 -0.81 7.31
C ALA A 59 -6.45 -0.39 6.03
N THR A 60 -6.10 0.79 5.54
CA THR A 60 -6.56 1.28 4.24
C THR A 60 -5.34 1.63 3.40
N ILE A 61 -5.25 1.05 2.22
CA ILE A 61 -4.15 1.27 1.28
C ILE A 61 -4.73 1.76 -0.04
N VAL A 62 -4.38 2.97 -0.41
CA VAL A 62 -4.83 3.59 -1.66
C VAL A 62 -3.60 3.77 -2.56
N ALA A 63 -3.55 3.03 -3.65
CA ALA A 63 -2.48 3.09 -4.62
C ALA A 63 -2.88 4.00 -5.77
N TYR A 64 -2.09 5.03 -6.02
CA TYR A 64 -2.28 5.98 -7.11
C TYR A 64 -1.22 5.75 -8.17
N PHE A 65 -1.67 5.38 -9.35
CA PHE A 65 -0.83 5.13 -10.52
C PHE A 65 -0.88 6.34 -11.45
N GLN A 66 0.28 6.72 -11.97
CA GLN A 66 0.38 7.84 -12.88
C GLN A 66 -0.37 7.56 -14.18
N MET A 67 -1.17 8.53 -14.61
CA MET A 67 -1.78 8.49 -15.93
C MET A 67 -0.71 8.59 -17.02
N PRO A 68 -0.86 7.87 -18.15
CA PRO A 68 0.04 8.02 -19.29
C PRO A 68 0.12 9.47 -19.80
N LYS A 69 1.24 9.85 -20.38
CA LYS A 69 1.44 11.21 -20.95
C LYS A 69 0.40 11.56 -22.00
N THR A 70 -0.12 10.56 -22.72
CA THR A 70 -1.18 10.74 -23.70
C THR A 70 -2.51 11.23 -23.12
N ASP A 71 -2.69 11.06 -21.80
CA ASP A 71 -3.89 11.54 -21.09
C ASP A 71 -3.81 13.03 -20.76
N PHE A 72 -2.68 13.67 -21.05
CA PHE A 72 -2.46 15.09 -20.82
C PHE A 72 -2.21 15.82 -22.15
N ASN A 73 -2.63 17.09 -22.21
CA ASN A 73 -2.29 18.02 -23.26
C ASN A 73 -1.88 19.35 -22.64
N LYS A 74 -1.53 20.34 -23.47
CA LYS A 74 -1.13 21.67 -23.00
C LYS A 74 -2.19 22.43 -22.20
N HIS A 75 -3.43 21.98 -22.25
CA HIS A 75 -4.57 22.58 -21.55
C HIS A 75 -5.03 21.76 -20.34
N GLY A 76 -4.29 20.70 -19.95
CA GLY A 76 -4.64 19.81 -18.85
C GLY A 76 -4.92 18.38 -19.31
N LEU A 77 -6.01 17.78 -18.81
CA LEU A 77 -6.38 16.42 -19.17
C LEU A 77 -6.95 16.34 -20.59
N SER A 78 -6.46 15.37 -21.38
CA SER A 78 -7.07 14.99 -22.65
C SER A 78 -8.44 14.35 -22.41
N LYS A 79 -9.17 14.06 -23.49
CA LYS A 79 -10.45 13.35 -23.38
C LYS A 79 -10.31 12.01 -22.64
N SER A 80 -9.29 11.22 -23.00
CA SER A 80 -9.01 9.95 -22.33
C SER A 80 -8.61 10.14 -20.87
N GLY A 81 -7.85 11.17 -20.54
CA GLY A 81 -7.48 11.51 -19.18
C GLY A 81 -8.68 11.90 -18.32
N LYS A 82 -9.60 12.67 -18.87
CA LYS A 82 -10.86 13.03 -18.20
C LYS A 82 -11.73 11.82 -17.92
N GLU A 83 -11.86 10.91 -18.89
CA GLU A 83 -12.61 9.67 -18.72
C GLU A 83 -12.02 8.81 -17.59
N LYS A 84 -10.69 8.65 -17.51
CA LYS A 84 -10.02 7.94 -16.43
C LYS A 84 -10.20 8.64 -15.08
N GLY A 85 -10.11 9.96 -15.05
CA GLY A 85 -10.33 10.75 -13.84
C GLY A 85 -11.75 10.60 -13.31
N ASN A 86 -12.75 10.60 -14.16
CA ASN A 86 -14.14 10.38 -13.79
C ASN A 86 -14.39 8.95 -13.28
N LYS A 87 -13.71 7.97 -13.87
CA LYS A 87 -13.80 6.57 -13.45
C LYS A 87 -13.11 6.31 -12.11
N GLY A 88 -12.03 7.02 -11.83
CA GLY A 88 -11.26 6.94 -10.58
C GLY A 88 -10.37 5.71 -10.49
N PHE A 89 -10.94 4.52 -10.58
CA PHE A 89 -10.21 3.26 -10.40
C PHE A 89 -9.39 2.87 -11.62
N ARG A 90 -8.22 2.30 -11.36
CA ARG A 90 -7.38 1.70 -12.38
C ARG A 90 -7.56 0.19 -12.41
N CYS A 91 -8.01 -0.32 -13.56
CA CYS A 91 -8.11 -1.75 -13.83
C CYS A 91 -6.92 -2.22 -14.67
N ASN A 92 -6.77 -3.54 -14.80
CA ASN A 92 -5.83 -4.19 -15.72
C ASN A 92 -4.38 -3.73 -15.56
N THR A 93 -3.91 -3.59 -14.33
CA THR A 93 -2.49 -3.38 -14.06
C THR A 93 -1.82 -4.70 -13.69
N ARG A 94 -0.50 -4.79 -13.86
CA ARG A 94 0.28 -5.95 -13.44
C ARG A 94 0.33 -6.11 -11.92
N ALA A 95 0.06 -5.02 -11.19
CA ALA A 95 0.07 -5.04 -9.73
C ALA A 95 -1.31 -5.44 -9.21
N ASP A 96 -1.42 -6.63 -8.67
CA ASP A 96 -2.64 -7.11 -8.04
C ASP A 96 -2.83 -6.44 -6.68
N LEU A 97 -4.08 -6.23 -6.27
CA LEU A 97 -4.40 -5.57 -5.00
C LEU A 97 -3.78 -6.28 -3.80
N ASP A 98 -3.85 -7.59 -3.75
CA ASP A 98 -3.29 -8.39 -2.67
C ASP A 98 -1.77 -8.26 -2.56
N ASN A 99 -1.06 -8.17 -3.69
CA ASN A 99 0.39 -7.98 -3.71
C ASN A 99 0.81 -6.55 -3.34
N ILE A 100 -0.01 -5.55 -3.64
CA ILE A 100 0.19 -4.17 -3.16
C ILE A 100 0.00 -4.11 -1.65
N ALA A 101 -1.07 -4.69 -1.15
CA ALA A 101 -1.32 -4.77 0.29
C ALA A 101 -0.18 -5.48 1.01
N LYS A 102 0.26 -6.61 0.47
CA LYS A 102 1.29 -7.43 1.08
C LYS A 102 2.62 -6.70 1.23
N ILE A 103 3.09 -5.99 0.22
CA ILE A 103 4.35 -5.26 0.32
C ILE A 103 4.28 -4.16 1.38
N CYS A 104 3.14 -3.47 1.48
CA CYS A 104 2.95 -2.42 2.49
C CYS A 104 2.89 -3.00 3.91
N LEU A 105 2.10 -4.04 4.12
CA LEU A 105 1.90 -4.62 5.45
C LEU A 105 3.12 -5.41 5.92
N ASP A 106 3.82 -6.11 5.03
CA ASP A 106 5.08 -6.78 5.36
C ASP A 106 6.16 -5.77 5.77
N ALA A 107 6.23 -4.63 5.09
CA ALA A 107 7.18 -3.57 5.44
C ALA A 107 6.95 -3.02 6.85
N LEU A 108 5.71 -2.88 7.27
CA LEU A 108 5.34 -2.33 8.57
C LEU A 108 5.26 -3.36 9.68
N ASN A 109 5.32 -4.64 9.35
CA ASN A 109 5.29 -5.73 10.34
C ASN A 109 6.52 -5.67 11.26
N GLY A 110 6.28 -5.66 12.56
CA GLY A 110 7.32 -5.51 13.57
C GLY A 110 7.85 -4.09 13.73
N ILE A 111 7.31 -3.12 12.99
CA ILE A 111 7.72 -1.72 13.00
C ILE A 111 6.60 -0.80 13.47
N ALA A 112 5.45 -0.84 12.80
CA ALA A 112 4.26 -0.08 13.20
C ALA A 112 3.40 -0.86 14.20
N TYR A 113 3.38 -2.17 14.10
CA TYR A 113 2.62 -3.09 14.94
C TYR A 113 3.42 -4.38 15.14
N PRO A 114 3.17 -5.14 16.24
CA PRO A 114 3.92 -6.37 16.53
C PRO A 114 3.78 -7.47 15.49
N ASP A 115 2.57 -7.66 14.93
CA ASP A 115 2.29 -8.76 14.01
C ASP A 115 1.14 -8.40 13.07
N ASP A 116 1.28 -8.74 11.79
CA ASP A 116 0.27 -8.48 10.77
C ASP A 116 -1.04 -9.27 10.99
N ARG A 117 -1.04 -10.29 11.87
CA ARG A 117 -2.26 -10.97 12.33
C ARG A 117 -3.26 -10.02 12.98
N GLN A 118 -2.79 -8.88 13.46
CA GLN A 118 -3.60 -7.85 14.12
C GLN A 118 -4.44 -7.04 13.12
N ILE A 119 -4.15 -7.18 11.82
CA ILE A 119 -4.95 -6.52 10.78
C ILE A 119 -6.30 -7.24 10.69
N SER A 120 -7.33 -6.61 11.22
CA SER A 120 -8.69 -7.16 11.28
C SER A 120 -9.57 -6.72 10.13
N SER A 121 -9.21 -5.63 9.46
CA SER A 121 -9.91 -5.09 8.32
C SER A 121 -8.92 -4.47 7.34
N LEU A 122 -9.11 -4.72 6.06
CA LEU A 122 -8.23 -4.23 5.00
C LEU A 122 -9.04 -3.75 3.82
N VAL A 123 -8.84 -2.50 3.44
CA VAL A 123 -9.38 -1.92 2.21
C VAL A 123 -8.21 -1.51 1.32
N VAL A 124 -8.20 -2.00 0.09
CA VAL A 124 -7.15 -1.68 -0.89
C VAL A 124 -7.80 -1.25 -2.19
N SER A 125 -7.30 -0.18 -2.78
CA SER A 125 -7.79 0.29 -4.07
C SER A 125 -6.65 0.74 -4.97
N LYS A 126 -6.86 0.62 -6.29
CA LYS A 126 -5.98 1.13 -7.34
C LYS A 126 -6.68 2.28 -8.06
N ASN A 127 -6.03 3.41 -8.15
CA ASN A 127 -6.61 4.64 -8.68
C ASN A 127 -5.67 5.29 -9.70
N TRP A 128 -6.23 6.12 -10.55
CA TRP A 128 -5.47 6.98 -11.43
C TRP A 128 -5.13 8.30 -10.73
N ALA A 129 -3.94 8.83 -11.00
CA ALA A 129 -3.52 10.14 -10.51
C ALA A 129 -2.53 10.82 -11.46
N LYS A 130 -2.35 12.12 -11.27
CA LYS A 130 -1.31 12.87 -11.98
C LYS A 130 0.07 12.50 -11.45
N GLU A 131 0.18 12.34 -10.14
CA GLU A 131 1.43 11.95 -9.46
C GLU A 131 1.24 10.60 -8.75
N PRO A 132 2.13 9.64 -8.99
CA PRO A 132 2.03 8.33 -8.38
C PRO A 132 2.39 8.40 -6.90
N LYS A 133 1.63 7.68 -6.08
CA LYS A 133 1.90 7.54 -4.65
C LYS A 133 1.10 6.39 -4.06
N VAL A 134 1.44 5.99 -2.86
CA VAL A 134 0.63 5.10 -2.03
C VAL A 134 0.33 5.79 -0.71
N VAL A 135 -0.93 5.78 -0.31
CA VAL A 135 -1.37 6.29 1.00
C VAL A 135 -1.76 5.10 1.86
N ILE A 136 -1.11 4.96 3.01
CA ILE A 136 -1.35 3.88 3.97
C ILE A 136 -1.92 4.50 5.23
N THR A 137 -3.10 4.06 5.65
CA THR A 137 -3.74 4.51 6.88
C THR A 137 -3.98 3.32 7.80
N LEU A 138 -3.55 3.40 9.04
CA LEU A 138 -3.77 2.39 10.07
C LEU A 138 -4.50 3.01 11.25
N SER A 139 -5.52 2.33 11.76
CA SER A 139 -6.29 2.77 12.91
C SER A 139 -6.66 1.59 13.79
N SER A 140 -6.67 1.78 15.11
CA SER A 140 -7.15 0.79 16.06
C SER A 140 -8.59 1.03 16.52
N ASP A 141 -9.21 2.11 16.12
CA ASP A 141 -10.61 2.46 16.46
C ASP A 141 -11.61 1.76 15.53
N ALA A 142 -11.39 0.46 15.33
CA ALA A 142 -12.16 -0.31 14.39
C ALA A 142 -13.64 -0.42 14.76
N PHE A 143 -14.46 -0.18 13.79
CA PHE A 143 -15.89 -0.52 13.66
C PHE A 143 -16.69 -0.69 14.96
N ALA A 144 -17.18 0.42 15.50
CA ALA A 144 -18.19 0.41 16.55
C ALA A 144 -19.46 -0.39 16.16
N VAL A 145 -19.69 -0.57 14.88
CA VAL A 145 -20.91 -1.23 14.35
C VAL A 145 -21.00 -2.68 14.75
N ASN A 146 -19.89 -3.42 14.76
CA ASN A 146 -19.90 -4.86 15.04
C ASN A 146 -19.91 -5.21 16.54
N LYS A 147 -19.69 -4.25 17.40
CA LYS A 147 -19.75 -4.46 18.86
C LYS A 147 -21.16 -4.80 19.36
N LEU A 148 -22.17 -4.43 18.59
CA LEU A 148 -23.57 -4.65 18.94
C LEU A 148 -24.09 -6.03 18.54
N ASP A 149 -23.41 -6.72 17.66
CA ASP A 149 -23.84 -8.02 17.15
C ASP A 149 -23.30 -9.21 17.96
N LEU A 150 -22.58 -8.93 19.03
CA LEU A 150 -22.03 -9.94 19.93
C LEU A 150 -22.96 -10.30 21.10
N GLY A 151 -24.15 -9.77 21.06
CA GLY A 151 -25.13 -10.00 22.12
C GLY A 151 -25.71 -11.39 22.19
#